data_d919b63c387e101c120a9239ee172c4d
#
_entry.id   d919b63c387e101c120a9239ee172c4d
#
_cell.length_a   1.000
_cell.length_b   1.000
_cell.length_c   1.000
_cell.angle_alpha   90.00
_cell.angle_beta   90.00
_cell.angle_gamma   90.00
#
_symmetry.space_group_name_H-M   'P 1'
#
loop_
_entity.id
_entity.type
_entity.pdbx_description
1 polymer ?
#
loop_
_entity_poly.entity_id
_entity_poly.type
_entity_poly.pdbx_seq_one_letter_code
_entity_poly.pdbx_strand_id
1 'polypeptide(L)'
;LFRSSSGDYLVIPRGILHRYVMDDKEHSLLIVESPGEVRTPRRYRNEYGQIIERSPYSERDFRGPDELIPHDEKGEFKIIVKQRNRFTEVTLGHHPCDVVGWDGYYYPFAFSIHDFEPIVGRIHEPPPVHQTFASDRFVVCSFCPRPFDFDKNAIPAPYNHANIMSDEVIYYDSKEFMSRKGVEFGSMTLHPDGLTHGPHPGKYEASIGAKWTDELAVMVDTHYPLKVAKYAIKVEDPDYSKSWLDGEGYKDALGE
;
A
#
# COMPACT_ATOMS: atom_id res chain seq x y z
N LEU A 1 -21.82 9.61 -4.89
CA LEU A 1 -20.65 9.80 -5.76
C LEU A 1 -19.40 9.94 -4.92
N PHE A 2 -18.32 9.32 -5.37
CA PHE A 2 -17.02 9.37 -4.72
C PHE A 2 -15.96 9.68 -5.78
N ARG A 3 -15.12 10.66 -5.56
CA ARG A 3 -14.05 11.05 -6.48
C ARG A 3 -12.70 10.64 -5.91
N SER A 4 -11.89 9.96 -6.71
CA SER A 4 -10.51 9.62 -6.38
C SER A 4 -9.56 10.10 -7.46
N SER A 5 -8.33 10.35 -7.09
CA SER A 5 -7.24 10.78 -7.97
C SER A 5 -5.99 9.93 -7.76
N SER A 6 -4.98 10.14 -8.59
CA SER A 6 -3.69 9.45 -8.41
C SER A 6 -3.11 9.72 -7.01
N GLY A 7 -2.56 8.68 -6.39
CA GLY A 7 -2.06 8.73 -5.03
C GLY A 7 -3.11 8.50 -3.93
N ASP A 8 -4.37 8.30 -4.30
CA ASP A 8 -5.41 7.98 -3.31
C ASP A 8 -5.43 6.49 -2.96
N TYR A 9 -5.49 6.22 -1.67
CA TYR A 9 -6.04 4.98 -1.15
C TYR A 9 -7.56 5.07 -1.16
N LEU A 10 -8.21 4.08 -1.74
CA LEU A 10 -9.66 3.95 -1.69
C LEU A 10 -10.01 2.69 -0.90
N VAL A 11 -10.58 2.86 0.28
CA VAL A 11 -11.00 1.75 1.13
C VAL A 11 -12.50 1.55 0.98
N ILE A 12 -12.87 0.39 0.43
CA ILE A 12 -14.27 0.00 0.23
C ILE A 12 -14.58 -1.17 1.16
N PRO A 13 -15.39 -0.99 2.20
CA PRO A 13 -15.78 -2.07 3.10
C PRO A 13 -16.49 -3.21 2.36
N ARG A 14 -16.26 -4.45 2.82
CA ARG A 14 -16.91 -5.62 2.26
C ARG A 14 -18.45 -5.49 2.31
N GLY A 15 -19.08 -5.79 1.20
CA GLY A 15 -20.55 -5.73 1.06
C GLY A 15 -21.08 -4.39 0.59
N ILE A 16 -20.22 -3.39 0.43
CA ILE A 16 -20.61 -2.13 -0.20
C ILE A 16 -20.73 -2.33 -1.70
N LEU A 17 -21.91 -2.04 -2.22
CA LEU A 17 -22.17 -2.03 -3.65
C LEU A 17 -21.51 -0.80 -4.28
N HIS A 18 -20.73 -1.02 -5.33
CA HIS A 18 -19.99 0.05 -5.99
C HIS A 18 -19.73 -0.27 -7.45
N ARG A 19 -19.42 0.75 -8.22
CA ARG A 19 -18.84 0.63 -9.56
C ARG A 19 -17.77 1.68 -9.76
N TYR A 20 -16.77 1.36 -10.55
CA TYR A 20 -15.76 2.31 -11.00
C TYR A 20 -16.26 2.96 -12.29
N VAL A 21 -16.19 4.29 -12.33
CA VAL A 21 -16.38 5.08 -13.56
C VAL A 21 -15.02 5.71 -13.84
N MET A 22 -14.31 5.14 -14.78
CA MET A 22 -13.00 5.61 -15.20
C MET A 22 -13.18 6.72 -16.24
N ASP A 23 -12.29 7.72 -16.23
CA ASP A 23 -12.18 8.66 -17.34
C ASP A 23 -11.47 7.99 -18.54
N ASP A 24 -11.31 8.72 -19.65
CA ASP A 24 -10.71 8.17 -20.88
C ASP A 24 -9.18 8.02 -20.83
N LYS A 25 -8.58 8.12 -19.63
CA LYS A 25 -7.13 7.97 -19.44
C LYS A 25 -6.77 6.53 -19.09
N GLU A 26 -5.50 6.21 -19.27
CA GLU A 26 -4.93 4.98 -18.74
C GLU A 26 -4.85 5.03 -17.21
N HIS A 27 -5.31 3.97 -16.55
CA HIS A 27 -5.32 3.83 -15.10
C HIS A 27 -4.55 2.60 -14.65
N SER A 28 -3.78 2.74 -13.59
CA SER A 28 -3.12 1.65 -12.88
C SER A 28 -3.61 1.61 -11.43
N LEU A 29 -4.02 0.44 -10.96
CA LEU A 29 -4.56 0.25 -9.61
C LEU A 29 -3.84 -0.90 -8.92
N LEU A 30 -3.28 -0.64 -7.75
CA LEU A 30 -2.91 -1.70 -6.82
C LEU A 30 -4.16 -2.14 -6.04
N ILE A 31 -4.55 -3.40 -6.18
CA ILE A 31 -5.74 -3.95 -5.50
C ILE A 31 -5.29 -4.87 -4.38
N VAL A 32 -5.70 -4.53 -3.16
CA VAL A 32 -5.50 -5.35 -1.97
C VAL A 32 -6.86 -5.78 -1.42
N GLU A 33 -7.09 -7.08 -1.31
CA GLU A 33 -8.34 -7.63 -0.80
C GLU A 33 -8.17 -8.34 0.53
N SER A 34 -9.12 -8.13 1.43
CA SER A 34 -9.19 -8.84 2.71
C SER A 34 -10.63 -9.22 3.04
N PRO A 35 -10.87 -10.38 3.67
CA PRO A 35 -12.18 -10.70 4.22
C PRO A 35 -12.52 -9.86 5.46
N GLY A 36 -11.50 -9.30 6.12
CA GLY A 36 -11.63 -8.45 7.30
C GLY A 36 -11.59 -6.96 6.95
N GLU A 37 -11.81 -6.18 7.97
CA GLU A 37 -11.76 -4.72 7.89
C GLU A 37 -10.34 -4.23 7.58
N VAL A 38 -10.23 -3.19 6.75
CA VAL A 38 -9.04 -2.35 6.61
C VAL A 38 -9.32 -1.04 7.35
N ARG A 39 -8.50 -0.70 8.33
CA ARG A 39 -8.73 0.40 9.26
C ARG A 39 -7.46 1.16 9.60
N THR A 40 -7.62 2.33 10.19
CA THR A 40 -6.51 3.02 10.83
C THR A 40 -6.00 2.21 12.02
N PRO A 41 -4.68 2.10 12.24
CA PRO A 41 -4.10 1.37 13.36
C PRO A 41 -4.64 1.81 14.72
N ARG A 42 -4.85 0.86 15.63
CA ARG A 42 -5.37 1.16 16.98
C ARG A 42 -4.49 2.14 17.76
N ARG A 43 -3.17 2.10 17.55
CA ARG A 43 -2.23 3.01 18.23
C ARG A 43 -2.38 4.49 17.83
N TYR A 44 -3.10 4.77 16.74
CA TYR A 44 -3.40 6.13 16.29
C TYR A 44 -4.73 6.66 16.81
N ARG A 45 -5.42 5.89 17.64
CA ARG A 45 -6.73 6.26 18.19
C ARG A 45 -6.72 6.24 19.72
N ASN A 46 -7.54 7.10 20.31
CA ASN A 46 -7.88 7.02 21.73
C ASN A 46 -8.98 5.96 21.98
N GLU A 47 -9.37 5.79 23.23
CA GLU A 47 -10.42 4.85 23.65
C GLU A 47 -11.81 5.13 23.05
N TYR A 48 -12.05 6.35 22.59
CA TYR A 48 -13.28 6.78 21.92
C TYR A 48 -13.22 6.64 20.38
N GLY A 49 -12.11 6.15 19.83
CA GLY A 49 -11.93 5.97 18.40
C GLY A 49 -11.45 7.21 17.64
N GLN A 50 -11.22 8.32 18.32
CA GLN A 50 -10.72 9.55 17.72
C GLN A 50 -9.23 9.43 17.41
N ILE A 51 -8.80 9.99 16.28
CA ILE A 51 -7.39 10.05 15.90
C ILE A 51 -6.64 10.99 16.85
N ILE A 52 -5.49 10.53 17.36
CA ILE A 52 -4.67 11.30 18.30
C ILE A 52 -3.64 12.16 17.57
N GLU A 53 -3.15 13.23 18.21
CA GLU A 53 -2.20 14.19 17.63
C GLU A 53 -0.88 13.58 17.15
N ARG A 54 -0.48 12.42 17.67
CA ARG A 54 0.75 11.72 17.26
C ARG A 54 0.58 10.85 16.02
N SER A 55 -0.62 10.81 15.45
CA SER A 55 -0.87 10.06 14.24
C SER A 55 -0.23 10.75 13.03
N PRO A 56 0.17 9.99 12.02
CA PRO A 56 0.73 10.56 10.79
C PRO A 56 -0.33 11.20 9.89
N TYR A 57 -1.55 11.33 10.36
CA TYR A 57 -2.71 11.93 9.69
C TYR A 57 -3.78 12.30 10.72
N SER A 58 -4.78 13.07 10.30
CA SER A 58 -5.93 13.49 11.11
C SER A 58 -7.25 13.16 10.41
N GLU A 59 -8.39 13.32 11.10
CA GLU A 59 -9.72 13.06 10.53
C GLU A 59 -10.01 13.89 9.28
N ARG A 60 -9.50 15.12 9.16
CA ARG A 60 -9.69 16.00 7.99
C ARG A 60 -9.05 15.46 6.71
N ASP A 61 -8.07 14.56 6.81
CA ASP A 61 -7.33 13.99 5.68
C ASP A 61 -8.11 12.83 5.04
N PHE A 62 -9.16 12.35 5.73
CA PHE A 62 -10.05 11.30 5.25
C PHE A 62 -11.28 11.90 4.58
N ARG A 63 -11.54 11.48 3.36
CA ARG A 63 -12.68 11.94 2.56
C ARG A 63 -13.72 10.85 2.46
N GLY A 64 -14.96 11.19 2.76
CA GLY A 64 -16.13 10.35 2.52
C GLY A 64 -16.73 10.57 1.13
N PRO A 65 -17.85 9.90 0.81
CA PRO A 65 -18.61 10.21 -0.40
C PRO A 65 -19.12 11.66 -0.39
N ASP A 66 -18.95 12.37 -1.50
CA ASP A 66 -19.34 13.78 -1.63
C ASP A 66 -20.87 13.94 -1.72
N GLU A 67 -21.51 13.02 -2.42
CA GLU A 67 -22.92 13.12 -2.77
C GLU A 67 -23.56 11.73 -2.77
N LEU A 68 -24.74 11.63 -2.20
CA LEU A 68 -25.64 10.50 -2.34
C LEU A 68 -26.61 10.77 -3.46
N ILE A 69 -26.54 9.97 -4.50
CA ILE A 69 -27.47 10.03 -5.63
C ILE A 69 -28.38 8.81 -5.53
N PRO A 70 -29.64 8.98 -5.08
CA PRO A 70 -30.59 7.88 -5.06
C PRO A 70 -31.04 7.55 -6.50
N HIS A 71 -31.27 6.29 -6.74
CA HIS A 71 -31.73 5.74 -8.00
C HIS A 71 -32.99 4.90 -7.76
N ASP A 72 -34.10 5.30 -8.34
CA ASP A 72 -35.40 4.60 -8.20
C ASP A 72 -35.86 3.94 -9.50
N GLU A 73 -34.96 3.84 -10.49
CA GLU A 73 -35.27 3.27 -11.79
C GLU A 73 -35.63 1.78 -11.69
N LYS A 74 -36.69 1.38 -12.34
CA LYS A 74 -37.08 -0.02 -12.55
C LYS A 74 -36.48 -0.53 -13.84
N GLY A 75 -36.09 -1.77 -13.84
CA GLY A 75 -35.48 -2.41 -15.01
C GLY A 75 -34.64 -3.61 -14.60
N GLU A 76 -33.91 -4.15 -15.55
CA GLU A 76 -33.00 -5.27 -15.30
C GLU A 76 -31.60 -4.73 -15.00
N PHE A 77 -31.14 -4.90 -13.77
CA PHE A 77 -29.83 -4.46 -13.30
C PHE A 77 -29.01 -5.65 -12.83
N LYS A 78 -27.80 -5.76 -13.33
CA LYS A 78 -26.87 -6.84 -13.00
C LYS A 78 -25.87 -6.44 -11.96
N ILE A 79 -25.72 -7.26 -10.93
CA ILE A 79 -24.71 -7.15 -9.88
C ILE A 79 -23.76 -8.34 -9.98
N ILE A 80 -22.47 -8.09 -9.92
CA ILE A 80 -21.46 -9.13 -9.79
C ILE A 80 -21.07 -9.26 -8.33
N VAL A 81 -21.38 -10.40 -7.75
CA VAL A 81 -21.01 -10.74 -6.38
C VAL A 81 -19.74 -11.58 -6.39
N LYS A 82 -18.66 -11.07 -5.82
CA LYS A 82 -17.43 -11.83 -5.60
C LYS A 82 -17.45 -12.45 -4.20
N GLN A 83 -17.37 -13.76 -4.12
CA GLN A 83 -17.26 -14.49 -2.86
C GLN A 83 -16.22 -15.62 -2.99
N ARG A 84 -15.21 -15.63 -2.12
CA ARG A 84 -14.15 -16.67 -2.09
C ARG A 84 -13.56 -16.97 -3.47
N ASN A 85 -13.20 -15.93 -4.22
CA ASN A 85 -12.66 -16.00 -5.59
C ASN A 85 -13.63 -16.61 -6.64
N ARG A 86 -14.92 -16.64 -6.33
CA ARG A 86 -15.98 -16.99 -7.29
C ARG A 86 -16.85 -15.78 -7.56
N PHE A 87 -17.36 -15.71 -8.78
CA PHE A 87 -18.25 -14.64 -9.21
C PHE A 87 -19.63 -15.22 -9.46
N THR A 88 -20.64 -14.50 -8.98
CA THR A 88 -22.06 -14.82 -9.22
C THR A 88 -22.72 -13.56 -9.76
N GLU A 89 -23.42 -13.69 -10.87
CA GLU A 89 -24.27 -12.62 -11.39
C GLU A 89 -25.64 -12.72 -10.74
N VAL A 90 -26.13 -11.59 -10.24
CA VAL A 90 -27.49 -11.46 -9.69
C VAL A 90 -28.20 -10.37 -10.46
N THR A 91 -29.40 -10.66 -10.95
CA THR A 91 -30.26 -9.70 -11.65
C THR A 91 -31.31 -9.17 -10.70
N LEU A 92 -31.42 -7.84 -10.58
CA LEU A 92 -32.46 -7.16 -9.80
C LEU A 92 -33.44 -6.44 -10.73
N GLY A 93 -34.71 -6.36 -10.30
CA GLY A 93 -35.77 -5.64 -11.03
C GLY A 93 -35.78 -4.11 -10.80
N HIS A 94 -34.79 -3.58 -10.07
CA HIS A 94 -34.64 -2.17 -9.74
C HIS A 94 -33.17 -1.82 -9.65
N HIS A 95 -32.84 -0.53 -9.73
CA HIS A 95 -31.48 -0.07 -9.61
C HIS A 95 -30.91 -0.41 -8.20
N PRO A 96 -29.72 -1.00 -8.10
CA PRO A 96 -29.17 -1.47 -6.82
C PRO A 96 -28.76 -0.34 -5.86
N CYS A 97 -28.60 0.89 -6.33
CA CYS A 97 -28.34 2.08 -5.51
C CYS A 97 -29.60 2.87 -5.19
N ASP A 98 -30.76 2.21 -5.10
CA ASP A 98 -32.01 2.77 -4.59
C ASP A 98 -31.93 2.91 -3.07
N VAL A 99 -31.19 3.91 -2.61
CA VAL A 99 -30.93 4.20 -1.21
C VAL A 99 -30.95 5.69 -0.94
N VAL A 100 -31.41 6.06 0.26
CA VAL A 100 -31.43 7.48 0.72
C VAL A 100 -30.30 7.81 1.69
N GLY A 101 -29.53 6.80 2.12
CA GLY A 101 -28.40 6.96 3.04
C GLY A 101 -27.99 5.63 3.64
N TRP A 102 -27.13 5.69 4.64
CA TRP A 102 -26.78 4.53 5.48
C TRP A 102 -26.70 4.96 6.93
N ASP A 103 -26.91 3.98 7.81
CA ASP A 103 -26.74 4.10 9.25
C ASP A 103 -25.64 3.13 9.68
N GLY A 104 -24.63 3.63 10.37
CA GLY A 104 -23.47 2.86 10.78
C GLY A 104 -22.16 3.53 10.39
N TYR A 105 -21.03 2.97 10.88
CA TYR A 105 -19.70 3.57 10.73
C TYR A 105 -18.84 2.92 9.63
N TYR A 106 -19.30 1.86 9.01
CA TYR A 106 -18.63 1.26 7.86
C TYR A 106 -19.10 1.91 6.55
N TYR A 107 -18.30 2.80 6.02
CA TYR A 107 -18.54 3.44 4.74
C TYR A 107 -17.23 3.57 3.95
N PRO A 108 -17.28 3.73 2.62
CA PRO A 108 -16.09 3.96 1.81
C PRO A 108 -15.43 5.28 2.18
N PHE A 109 -14.11 5.28 2.18
CA PHE A 109 -13.33 6.49 2.37
C PHE A 109 -12.11 6.51 1.47
N ALA A 110 -11.60 7.70 1.17
CA ALA A 110 -10.31 7.89 0.54
C ALA A 110 -9.35 8.62 1.47
N PHE A 111 -8.08 8.38 1.23
CA PHE A 111 -6.96 9.03 1.88
C PHE A 111 -5.84 9.19 0.87
N SER A 112 -5.28 10.39 0.73
CA SER A 112 -4.14 10.61 -0.16
C SER A 112 -2.84 10.17 0.52
N ILE A 113 -2.00 9.40 -0.19
CA ILE A 113 -0.66 9.05 0.29
C ILE A 113 0.20 10.31 0.54
N HIS A 114 -0.10 11.41 -0.14
CA HIS A 114 0.60 12.69 0.01
C HIS A 114 0.22 13.45 1.28
N ASP A 115 -0.89 13.05 1.94
CA ASP A 115 -1.31 13.58 3.24
C ASP A 115 -0.79 12.74 4.42
N PHE A 116 0.00 11.69 4.11
CA PHE A 116 0.65 10.88 5.12
C PHE A 116 1.95 11.55 5.60
N GLU A 117 2.06 11.79 6.89
CA GLU A 117 3.20 12.48 7.53
C GLU A 117 3.98 11.52 8.43
N PRO A 118 4.92 10.72 7.88
CA PRO A 118 5.69 9.81 8.70
C PRO A 118 6.59 10.58 9.67
N ILE A 119 6.76 10.05 10.88
CA ILE A 119 7.66 10.64 11.85
C ILE A 119 9.09 10.54 11.33
N VAL A 120 9.79 11.69 11.34
CA VAL A 120 11.21 11.80 11.04
C VAL A 120 11.93 12.36 12.26
N GLY A 121 12.97 11.71 12.71
CA GLY A 121 13.63 12.04 13.96
C GLY A 121 15.12 12.34 13.85
N ARG A 122 15.72 12.57 15.01
CA ARG A 122 17.18 12.74 15.14
C ARG A 122 17.90 11.40 14.94
N ILE A 123 17.28 10.32 15.36
CA ILE A 123 17.80 8.95 15.25
C ILE A 123 16.87 8.14 14.36
N HIS A 124 17.34 6.96 13.94
CA HIS A 124 16.55 6.03 13.14
C HIS A 124 15.17 5.73 13.77
N GLU A 125 14.13 5.99 13.01
CA GLU A 125 12.77 5.63 13.37
C GLU A 125 12.44 4.23 12.80
N PRO A 126 11.84 3.33 13.59
CA PRO A 126 11.56 1.99 13.12
C PRO A 126 10.46 1.97 12.04
N PRO A 127 10.44 0.94 11.16
CA PRO A 127 9.48 0.84 10.06
C PRO A 127 8.00 1.08 10.38
N PRO A 128 7.48 0.77 11.60
CA PRO A 128 6.10 1.10 11.96
C PRO A 128 5.68 2.56 11.82
N VAL A 129 6.60 3.52 11.71
CA VAL A 129 6.26 4.93 11.44
C VAL A 129 5.65 5.13 10.05
N HIS A 130 5.88 4.22 9.13
CA HIS A 130 5.29 4.23 7.79
C HIS A 130 3.91 3.58 7.72
N GLN A 131 3.44 2.93 8.80
CA GLN A 131 2.18 2.21 8.78
C GLN A 131 1.00 3.17 8.63
N THR A 132 0.24 2.99 7.54
CA THR A 132 -0.93 3.79 7.20
C THR A 132 -2.21 3.10 7.64
N PHE A 133 -2.37 1.83 7.26
CA PHE A 133 -3.54 1.03 7.61
C PHE A 133 -3.17 -0.30 8.26
N ALA A 134 -4.16 -0.91 8.87
CA ALA A 134 -4.07 -2.24 9.46
C ALA A 134 -5.29 -3.08 9.11
N SER A 135 -5.06 -4.38 8.97
CA SER A 135 -6.08 -5.42 8.91
C SER A 135 -5.68 -6.55 9.85
N ASP A 136 -6.55 -7.52 10.06
CA ASP A 136 -6.24 -8.69 10.87
C ASP A 136 -5.18 -9.60 10.22
N ARG A 137 -4.90 -9.40 8.92
CA ARG A 137 -4.00 -10.27 8.15
C ARG A 137 -2.80 -9.57 7.53
N PHE A 138 -2.79 -8.24 7.54
CA PHE A 138 -1.69 -7.45 6.98
C PHE A 138 -1.70 -6.04 7.53
N VAL A 139 -0.61 -5.35 7.30
CA VAL A 139 -0.49 -3.89 7.45
C VAL A 139 -0.15 -3.27 6.11
N VAL A 140 -0.54 -2.00 5.94
CA VAL A 140 -0.18 -1.19 4.78
C VAL A 140 0.71 -0.06 5.26
N CYS A 141 1.84 0.10 4.61
CA CYS A 141 2.80 1.17 4.88
C CYS A 141 2.95 2.07 3.65
N SER A 142 3.14 3.35 3.89
CA SER A 142 3.34 4.37 2.85
C SER A 142 4.77 4.87 2.89
N PHE A 143 5.45 4.80 1.76
CA PHE A 143 6.68 5.54 1.50
C PHE A 143 6.32 6.72 0.62
N CYS A 144 6.48 7.92 1.13
CA CYS A 144 6.15 9.17 0.45
C CYS A 144 7.34 10.14 0.51
N PRO A 145 7.35 11.20 -0.30
CA PRO A 145 8.36 12.25 -0.23
C PRO A 145 8.49 12.80 1.20
N ARG A 146 9.72 12.80 1.73
CA ARG A 146 9.98 13.20 3.12
C ARG A 146 11.45 13.54 3.34
N PRO A 147 11.78 14.34 4.39
CA PRO A 147 13.15 14.42 4.87
C PRO A 147 13.60 13.09 5.47
N PHE A 148 14.91 12.83 5.44
CA PHE A 148 15.51 11.74 6.20
C PHE A 148 15.78 12.15 7.64
N ASP A 149 16.09 11.17 8.50
CA ASP A 149 16.58 11.40 9.84
C ASP A 149 17.81 12.33 9.82
N PHE A 150 17.88 13.26 10.77
CA PHE A 150 18.76 14.41 10.65
C PHE A 150 20.02 14.36 11.54
N ASP A 151 20.31 13.25 12.23
CA ASP A 151 21.60 13.10 12.90
C ASP A 151 22.73 13.09 11.87
N LYS A 152 23.86 13.70 12.23
CA LYS A 152 25.03 13.78 11.35
C LYS A 152 25.60 12.42 10.93
N ASN A 153 25.30 11.36 11.69
CA ASN A 153 25.72 10.00 11.43
C ASN A 153 24.56 9.14 10.89
N ALA A 154 23.39 9.74 10.62
CA ALA A 154 22.25 9.00 10.05
C ALA A 154 22.61 8.47 8.67
N ILE A 155 22.18 7.23 8.42
CA ILE A 155 22.31 6.57 7.13
C ILE A 155 20.89 6.37 6.61
N PRO A 156 20.51 7.05 5.52
CA PRO A 156 19.14 7.02 5.01
C PRO A 156 18.69 5.65 4.50
N ALA A 157 19.60 4.90 3.85
CA ALA A 157 19.26 3.55 3.37
C ALA A 157 18.97 2.60 4.53
N PRO A 158 17.98 1.70 4.40
CA PRO A 158 17.69 0.72 5.42
C PRO A 158 18.87 -0.26 5.58
N TYR A 159 18.96 -0.89 6.73
CA TYR A 159 19.91 -1.97 6.98
C TYR A 159 19.41 -3.30 6.36
N ASN A 160 20.31 -4.24 6.14
CA ASN A 160 19.93 -5.60 5.77
C ASN A 160 19.19 -6.27 6.93
N HIS A 161 18.06 -6.86 6.64
CA HIS A 161 17.18 -7.50 7.62
C HIS A 161 16.40 -8.66 7.00
N ALA A 162 15.71 -9.41 7.83
CA ALA A 162 14.73 -10.40 7.42
C ALA A 162 13.45 -10.22 8.22
N ASN A 163 12.32 -10.29 7.57
CA ASN A 163 11.04 -10.31 8.25
C ASN A 163 10.78 -11.72 8.80
N ILE A 164 10.27 -11.81 10.01
CA ILE A 164 9.90 -13.06 10.63
C ILE A 164 8.38 -13.15 10.73
N MET A 165 7.81 -14.21 10.17
CA MET A 165 6.36 -14.43 10.08
C MET A 165 5.62 -13.32 9.27
N SER A 166 6.29 -12.75 8.28
CA SER A 166 5.73 -11.72 7.43
C SER A 166 6.38 -11.74 6.05
N ASP A 167 5.59 -11.94 5.02
CA ASP A 167 6.01 -11.62 3.66
C ASP A 167 5.79 -10.14 3.40
N GLU A 168 6.73 -9.52 2.72
CA GLU A 168 6.71 -8.10 2.36
C GLU A 168 6.51 -7.95 0.86
N VAL A 169 5.47 -7.22 0.47
CA VAL A 169 5.25 -6.82 -0.92
C VAL A 169 5.37 -5.32 -1.03
N ILE A 170 6.21 -4.83 -1.95
CA ILE A 170 6.33 -3.40 -2.24
C ILE A 170 5.87 -3.15 -3.67
N TYR A 171 4.90 -2.25 -3.83
CA TYR A 171 4.49 -1.67 -5.11
C TYR A 171 5.13 -0.29 -5.26
N TYR A 172 5.81 -0.07 -6.38
CA TYR A 172 6.54 1.17 -6.65
C TYR A 172 5.72 2.08 -7.57
N ASP A 173 5.38 3.26 -7.07
CA ASP A 173 4.67 4.31 -7.82
C ASP A 173 5.62 5.43 -8.29
N SER A 174 6.92 5.21 -8.18
CA SER A 174 7.97 6.06 -8.70
C SER A 174 9.05 5.22 -9.38
N LYS A 175 9.79 5.84 -10.32
CA LYS A 175 10.90 5.17 -11.02
C LYS A 175 12.14 5.01 -10.16
N GLU A 176 12.25 5.81 -9.12
CA GLU A 176 13.40 5.82 -8.22
C GLU A 176 12.96 5.43 -6.82
N PHE A 177 13.61 4.44 -6.29
CA PHE A 177 13.47 4.05 -4.90
C PHE A 177 14.86 3.99 -4.28
N MET A 178 15.03 4.64 -3.13
CA MET A 178 16.33 4.89 -2.52
C MET A 178 17.18 3.62 -2.39
N SER A 179 16.58 2.52 -1.99
CA SER A 179 17.29 1.27 -1.68
C SER A 179 17.27 0.24 -2.81
N ARG A 180 16.66 0.51 -3.96
CA ARG A 180 16.47 -0.47 -5.04
C ARG A 180 17.07 -0.01 -6.36
N LYS A 181 17.46 -1.00 -7.19
CA LYS A 181 17.81 -0.85 -8.60
C LYS A 181 16.85 -1.69 -9.43
N GLY A 182 16.64 -1.32 -10.69
CA GLY A 182 15.83 -2.12 -11.63
C GLY A 182 14.32 -2.08 -11.38
N VAL A 183 13.83 -1.17 -10.53
CA VAL A 183 12.41 -0.94 -10.33
C VAL A 183 11.95 0.22 -11.19
N GLU A 184 10.74 0.10 -11.72
CA GLU A 184 10.06 1.10 -12.53
C GLU A 184 8.67 1.36 -11.96
N PHE A 185 7.99 2.37 -12.47
CA PHE A 185 6.58 2.61 -12.17
C PHE A 185 5.75 1.35 -12.41
N GLY A 186 4.98 0.93 -11.41
CA GLY A 186 4.16 -0.27 -11.47
C GLY A 186 4.90 -1.58 -11.15
N SER A 187 6.22 -1.55 -10.90
CA SER A 187 6.95 -2.72 -10.42
C SER A 187 6.44 -3.18 -9.05
N MET A 188 6.53 -4.48 -8.80
CA MET A 188 6.27 -5.08 -7.50
C MET A 188 7.41 -6.01 -7.11
N THR A 189 7.85 -5.93 -5.85
CA THR A 189 8.80 -6.89 -5.29
C THR A 189 8.14 -7.69 -4.18
N LEU A 190 8.52 -8.96 -4.07
CA LEU A 190 8.14 -9.85 -2.97
C LEU A 190 9.40 -10.26 -2.22
N HIS A 191 9.44 -9.98 -0.93
CA HIS A 191 10.46 -10.46 0.00
C HIS A 191 9.83 -11.49 0.93
N PRO A 192 10.07 -12.80 0.71
CA PRO A 192 9.55 -13.85 1.56
C PRO A 192 10.08 -13.76 2.98
N ASP A 193 9.30 -14.25 3.94
CA ASP A 193 9.71 -14.34 5.33
C ASP A 193 11.01 -15.14 5.50
N GLY A 194 11.84 -14.74 6.47
CA GLY A 194 13.12 -15.37 6.77
C GLY A 194 14.24 -15.10 5.75
N LEU A 195 13.94 -14.55 4.58
CA LEU A 195 14.96 -14.22 3.58
C LEU A 195 15.56 -12.84 3.87
N THR A 196 16.87 -12.79 4.07
CA THR A 196 17.58 -11.53 4.26
C THR A 196 17.53 -10.70 2.99
N HIS A 197 17.12 -9.44 3.14
CA HIS A 197 17.06 -8.44 2.09
C HIS A 197 17.46 -7.06 2.62
N GLY A 198 17.68 -6.12 1.71
CA GLY A 198 18.12 -4.76 2.07
C GLY A 198 18.45 -3.94 0.82
N PRO A 199 19.20 -2.85 0.95
CA PRO A 199 19.57 -2.04 -0.19
C PRO A 199 20.44 -2.80 -1.18
N HIS A 200 20.27 -2.51 -2.45
CA HIS A 200 21.17 -3.02 -3.50
C HIS A 200 22.59 -2.49 -3.30
N PRO A 201 23.62 -3.22 -3.77
CA PRO A 201 25.02 -2.76 -3.70
C PRO A 201 25.20 -1.35 -4.23
N GLY A 202 25.91 -0.51 -3.49
CA GLY A 202 26.15 0.91 -3.78
C GLY A 202 25.01 1.86 -3.39
N LYS A 203 23.81 1.37 -3.06
CA LYS A 203 22.70 2.24 -2.64
C LYS A 203 22.87 2.75 -1.20
N TYR A 204 23.49 1.96 -0.34
CA TYR A 204 23.85 2.37 1.02
C TYR A 204 24.82 3.55 0.99
N GLU A 205 25.94 3.42 0.29
CA GLU A 205 26.97 4.46 0.17
C GLU A 205 26.42 5.72 -0.50
N ALA A 206 25.62 5.56 -1.54
CA ALA A 206 24.99 6.67 -2.24
C ALA A 206 23.98 7.45 -1.39
N SER A 207 23.42 6.82 -0.36
CA SER A 207 22.45 7.47 0.53
C SER A 207 23.10 8.37 1.58
N ILE A 208 24.41 8.18 1.88
CA ILE A 208 25.11 8.91 2.93
C ILE A 208 25.11 10.41 2.62
N GLY A 209 24.58 11.20 3.55
CA GLY A 209 24.46 12.65 3.42
C GLY A 209 23.23 13.15 2.65
N ALA A 210 22.41 12.25 2.10
CA ALA A 210 21.12 12.62 1.56
C ALA A 210 20.19 13.13 2.68
N LYS A 211 19.39 14.15 2.37
CA LYS A 211 18.50 14.80 3.35
C LYS A 211 17.02 14.65 3.02
N TRP A 212 16.70 14.18 1.82
CA TRP A 212 15.36 14.10 1.29
C TRP A 212 15.21 12.93 0.34
N THR A 213 14.02 12.38 0.26
CA THR A 213 13.62 11.39 -0.75
C THR A 213 12.30 11.78 -1.41
N ASP A 214 12.19 11.56 -2.71
CA ASP A 214 10.97 11.70 -3.49
C ASP A 214 10.33 10.34 -3.83
N GLU A 215 10.76 9.28 -3.13
CA GLU A 215 10.21 7.95 -3.34
C GLU A 215 8.71 7.90 -3.05
N LEU A 216 8.00 7.13 -3.85
CA LEU A 216 6.58 6.85 -3.68
C LEU A 216 6.34 5.37 -3.86
N ALA A 217 5.90 4.70 -2.79
CA ALA A 217 5.64 3.27 -2.80
C ALA A 217 4.65 2.87 -1.71
N VAL A 218 3.97 1.76 -1.95
CA VAL A 218 3.08 1.12 -0.98
C VAL A 218 3.64 -0.24 -0.62
N MET A 219 3.86 -0.48 0.67
CA MET A 219 4.29 -1.77 1.19
C MET A 219 3.14 -2.45 1.92
N VAL A 220 3.02 -3.75 1.71
CA VAL A 220 2.06 -4.60 2.41
C VAL A 220 2.82 -5.72 3.08
N ASP A 221 2.82 -5.72 4.42
CA ASP A 221 3.38 -6.78 5.23
C ASP A 221 2.28 -7.71 5.70
N THR A 222 2.40 -8.98 5.37
CA THR A 222 1.35 -9.97 5.66
C THR A 222 1.69 -10.79 6.90
N HIS A 223 0.66 -11.21 7.64
CA HIS A 223 0.83 -12.08 8.80
C HIS A 223 0.73 -13.56 8.44
N TYR A 224 0.57 -13.87 7.16
CA TYR A 224 0.49 -15.23 6.63
C TYR A 224 1.24 -15.29 5.29
N PRO A 225 1.87 -16.43 4.98
CA PRO A 225 2.60 -16.61 3.74
C PRO A 225 1.72 -16.38 2.51
N LEU A 226 2.26 -15.67 1.54
CA LEU A 226 1.62 -15.43 0.25
C LEU A 226 1.85 -16.62 -0.71
N LYS A 227 0.98 -16.69 -1.71
CA LYS A 227 1.12 -17.60 -2.84
C LYS A 227 1.17 -16.78 -4.11
N VAL A 228 2.25 -16.91 -4.84
CA VAL A 228 2.40 -16.27 -6.14
C VAL A 228 1.43 -16.90 -7.14
N ALA A 229 0.62 -16.07 -7.79
CA ALA A 229 -0.35 -16.53 -8.78
C ALA A 229 0.33 -16.89 -10.12
N LYS A 230 -0.25 -17.83 -10.86
CA LYS A 230 0.28 -18.26 -12.18
C LYS A 230 0.50 -17.10 -13.17
N TYR A 231 -0.31 -16.05 -13.06
CA TYR A 231 -0.19 -14.88 -13.94
C TYR A 231 0.97 -13.98 -13.52
N ALA A 232 1.27 -13.88 -12.23
CA ALA A 232 2.41 -13.12 -11.74
C ALA A 232 3.74 -13.74 -12.19
N ILE A 233 3.86 -15.08 -12.22
CA ILE A 233 5.05 -15.78 -12.72
C ILE A 233 5.38 -15.40 -14.18
N LYS A 234 4.37 -15.03 -14.98
CA LYS A 234 4.58 -14.66 -16.39
C LYS A 234 5.23 -13.28 -16.58
N VAL A 235 5.14 -12.43 -15.57
CA VAL A 235 5.69 -11.07 -15.57
C VAL A 235 6.84 -10.91 -14.57
N GLU A 236 7.24 -12.02 -13.95
CA GLU A 236 8.38 -12.07 -13.05
C GLU A 236 9.68 -11.81 -13.82
N ASP A 237 10.54 -10.97 -13.23
CA ASP A 237 11.93 -10.85 -13.65
C ASP A 237 12.77 -11.92 -12.94
N PRO A 238 13.18 -12.99 -13.63
CA PRO A 238 13.92 -14.12 -13.03
C PRO A 238 15.33 -13.73 -12.58
N ASP A 239 15.84 -12.61 -13.04
CA ASP A 239 17.19 -12.14 -12.74
C ASP A 239 17.19 -11.09 -11.62
N TYR A 240 16.02 -10.59 -11.18
CA TYR A 240 15.93 -9.58 -10.12
C TYR A 240 16.64 -10.03 -8.83
N SER A 241 16.44 -11.27 -8.38
CA SER A 241 17.09 -11.78 -7.18
C SER A 241 18.63 -11.83 -7.27
N LYS A 242 19.17 -11.91 -8.48
CA LYS A 242 20.62 -11.91 -8.76
C LYS A 242 21.21 -10.51 -8.76
N SER A 243 20.40 -9.46 -8.81
CA SER A 243 20.88 -8.06 -8.90
C SER A 243 21.64 -7.60 -7.64
N TRP A 244 21.55 -8.34 -6.53
CA TRP A 244 22.41 -8.15 -5.36
C TRP A 244 23.81 -8.76 -5.52
N LEU A 245 24.01 -9.61 -6.51
CA LEU A 245 25.29 -10.29 -6.76
C LEU A 245 26.28 -9.44 -7.58
N ASP A 246 25.84 -8.31 -8.11
CA ASP A 246 26.65 -7.44 -8.97
C ASP A 246 27.70 -6.60 -8.20
N GLY A 247 27.85 -6.81 -6.90
CA GLY A 247 28.84 -6.14 -6.06
C GLY A 247 30.22 -6.80 -6.13
N GLU A 248 31.30 -6.01 -6.16
CA GLU A 248 32.69 -6.50 -6.17
C GLU A 248 32.97 -7.50 -5.02
N GLY A 249 32.41 -7.24 -3.82
CA GLY A 249 32.61 -8.12 -2.66
C GLY A 249 32.00 -9.51 -2.78
N TYR A 250 31.10 -9.77 -3.71
CA TYR A 250 30.55 -11.09 -3.94
C TYR A 250 31.50 -11.98 -4.77
N LYS A 251 32.21 -11.41 -5.73
CA LYS A 251 33.20 -12.12 -6.53
C LYS A 251 34.35 -12.63 -5.65
N ASP A 252 34.78 -11.78 -4.69
CA ASP A 252 35.80 -12.14 -3.71
C ASP A 252 35.35 -13.27 -2.79
N ALA A 253 34.06 -13.32 -2.42
CA ALA A 253 33.50 -14.37 -1.56
C ALA A 253 33.39 -15.74 -2.24
N LEU A 254 33.26 -15.78 -3.55
CA LEU A 254 33.23 -17.02 -4.34
C LEU A 254 34.62 -17.46 -4.82
N GLY A 255 35.64 -16.62 -4.66
CA GLY A 255 37.01 -16.94 -5.07
C GLY A 255 37.21 -16.97 -6.58
N GLU A 256 36.42 -16.18 -7.33
CA GLU A 256 36.56 -15.98 -8.77
C GLU A 256 37.41 -14.73 -9.10
#